data_fcae02c721a63ac2f3d30ce98aee5a51
#
_entry.id   fcae02c721a63ac2f3d30ce98aee5a51
#
_cell.length_a   1.000
_cell.length_b   1.000
_cell.length_c   1.000
_cell.angle_alpha   90.00
_cell.angle_beta   90.00
_cell.angle_gamma   90.00
#
_symmetry.space_group_name_H-M   'P 1'
#
loop_
_entity.id
_entity.type
_entity.pdbx_description
1 polymer ?
#
loop_
_entity_poly.entity_id
_entity_poly.type
_entity_poly.pdbx_seq_one_letter_code
_entity_poly.pdbx_strand_id
1 'polypeptide(L)'
;MNKRQRMDQFLTRQPYTDGIPAAFFQHFEPTQRHGTAAVEAQLDFYRATDMDMMKIMFDDIYPKFTVKKPEDWRHVPDFSPDDPVFTQQIEVADRLVNAVGKEAYVFQTIFSPFVSAGCAVSPIPEWDAIVTPHFREDPEAMTEGLTKIAHTLAEFAKNIAKTGIDGFYVSLQGGEYRRYSEDFFTTWFKPLDVMLLNALKETGKKVLLHICGTGMRLNCYYDYPGDIVNMACVDNNIPIQQILRDFDRVVMGGIPNHGVIVEGTKEQVQAQVRAALTMDTRGVMLGADCTIPKNVSTERLRWAIDVAHAMGRDEKA
;
A
#
# COMPACT_ATOMS: atom_id res chain seq x y z
N MET A 1 -0.54 16.28 -20.87
CA MET A 1 -1.53 15.80 -19.87
C MET A 1 -0.92 16.00 -18.48
N ASN A 2 -1.72 16.28 -17.45
CA ASN A 2 -1.23 16.37 -16.08
C ASN A 2 -1.28 14.99 -15.37
N LYS A 3 -0.66 14.90 -14.18
CA LYS A 3 -0.58 13.65 -13.41
C LYS A 3 -1.95 13.07 -13.07
N ARG A 4 -2.92 13.90 -12.66
CA ARG A 4 -4.28 13.43 -12.36
C ARG A 4 -4.95 12.83 -13.59
N GLN A 5 -4.82 13.43 -14.76
CA GLN A 5 -5.39 12.90 -16.00
C GLN A 5 -4.77 11.56 -16.41
N ARG A 6 -3.44 11.34 -16.17
CA ARG A 6 -2.83 10.01 -16.38
C ARG A 6 -3.39 8.97 -15.41
N MET A 7 -3.59 9.36 -14.16
CA MET A 7 -4.23 8.48 -13.16
C MET A 7 -5.70 8.17 -13.51
N ASP A 8 -6.44 9.13 -14.06
CA ASP A 8 -7.82 8.90 -14.52
C ASP A 8 -7.87 7.88 -15.66
N GLN A 9 -6.94 7.97 -16.63
CA GLN A 9 -6.81 6.95 -17.70
C GLN A 9 -6.48 5.56 -17.14
N PHE A 10 -5.59 5.49 -16.15
CA PHE A 10 -5.27 4.25 -15.44
C PHE A 10 -6.51 3.64 -14.79
N LEU A 11 -7.20 4.41 -13.96
CA LEU A 11 -8.37 3.95 -13.20
C LEU A 11 -9.56 3.54 -14.08
N THR A 12 -9.65 4.12 -15.28
CA THR A 12 -10.73 3.82 -16.25
C THR A 12 -10.30 2.86 -17.36
N ARG A 13 -9.09 2.29 -17.29
CA ARG A 13 -8.51 1.39 -18.31
C ARG A 13 -8.48 2.00 -19.71
N GLN A 14 -8.34 3.32 -19.81
CA GLN A 14 -8.21 4.00 -21.08
C GLN A 14 -6.80 3.78 -21.68
N PRO A 15 -6.65 3.81 -23.02
CA PRO A 15 -5.33 3.85 -23.63
C PRO A 15 -4.55 5.10 -23.15
N TYR A 16 -3.28 4.92 -22.84
CA TYR A 16 -2.42 6.05 -22.46
C TYR A 16 -2.08 6.89 -23.68
N THR A 17 -2.23 8.19 -23.56
CA THR A 17 -1.96 9.15 -24.64
C THR A 17 -0.80 10.11 -24.34
N ASP A 18 -0.29 10.09 -23.10
CA ASP A 18 0.82 10.95 -22.65
C ASP A 18 1.61 10.30 -21.51
N GLY A 19 2.00 9.05 -21.71
CA GLY A 19 2.80 8.27 -20.78
C GLY A 19 1.98 7.43 -19.80
N ILE A 20 2.61 6.35 -19.34
CA ILE A 20 2.08 5.43 -18.35
C ILE A 20 2.33 6.03 -16.96
N PRO A 21 1.33 6.09 -16.06
CA PRO A 21 1.55 6.62 -14.71
C PRO A 21 2.50 5.74 -13.91
N ALA A 22 3.26 6.37 -13.02
CA ALA A 22 4.26 5.69 -12.21
C ALA A 22 4.34 6.25 -10.79
N ALA A 23 4.56 5.39 -9.80
CA ALA A 23 4.89 5.79 -8.45
C ALA A 23 5.73 4.75 -7.72
N PHE A 24 6.58 5.22 -6.82
CA PHE A 24 7.40 4.42 -5.92
C PHE A 24 7.30 4.96 -4.51
N PHE A 25 7.49 4.11 -3.51
CA PHE A 25 7.33 4.47 -2.11
C PHE A 25 8.50 3.97 -1.28
N GLN A 26 8.88 4.72 -0.26
CA GLN A 26 9.91 4.32 0.71
C GLN A 26 9.49 4.74 2.11
N HIS A 27 10.10 4.09 3.13
CA HIS A 27 10.00 4.55 4.51
C HIS A 27 10.96 5.71 4.76
N PHE A 28 10.59 6.59 5.70
CA PHE A 28 11.41 7.73 6.10
C PHE A 28 12.13 7.47 7.44
N GLU A 29 13.15 8.27 7.72
CA GLU A 29 13.87 8.18 8.99
C GLU A 29 12.96 8.51 10.18
N PRO A 30 13.19 7.97 11.38
CA PRO A 30 12.34 8.21 12.54
C PRO A 30 12.10 9.69 12.84
N THR A 31 13.09 10.55 12.58
CA THR A 31 13.00 12.01 12.74
C THR A 31 12.13 12.69 11.69
N GLN A 32 11.73 11.97 10.63
CA GLN A 32 10.94 12.45 9.49
C GLN A 32 9.54 11.83 9.45
N ARG A 33 9.01 11.33 10.57
CA ARG A 33 7.71 10.63 10.60
C ARG A 33 6.57 11.49 11.11
N HIS A 34 6.86 12.65 11.69
CA HIS A 34 5.85 13.50 12.33
C HIS A 34 5.94 14.97 11.90
N GLY A 35 4.81 15.65 11.98
CA GLY A 35 4.69 17.09 11.84
C GLY A 35 5.31 17.64 10.56
N THR A 36 6.00 18.77 10.67
CA THR A 36 6.63 19.46 9.53
C THR A 36 7.70 18.62 8.84
N ALA A 37 8.54 17.91 9.59
CA ALA A 37 9.59 17.07 9.01
C ALA A 37 9.02 15.93 8.15
N ALA A 38 7.88 15.34 8.53
CA ALA A 38 7.21 14.33 7.73
C ALA A 38 6.64 14.91 6.42
N VAL A 39 6.05 16.11 6.50
CA VAL A 39 5.51 16.80 5.32
C VAL A 39 6.64 17.15 4.33
N GLU A 40 7.71 17.76 4.82
CA GLU A 40 8.86 18.14 4.00
C GLU A 40 9.51 16.94 3.33
N ALA A 41 9.83 15.88 4.08
CA ALA A 41 10.47 14.69 3.55
C ALA A 41 9.63 14.02 2.44
N GLN A 42 8.32 13.92 2.63
CA GLN A 42 7.42 13.31 1.64
C GLN A 42 7.23 14.21 0.42
N LEU A 43 7.18 15.53 0.57
CA LEU A 43 7.10 16.48 -0.54
C LEU A 43 8.41 16.47 -1.35
N ASP A 44 9.55 16.45 -0.71
CA ASP A 44 10.86 16.43 -1.37
C ASP A 44 11.02 15.13 -2.18
N PHE A 45 10.64 13.98 -1.60
CA PHE A 45 10.65 12.70 -2.29
C PHE A 45 9.71 12.70 -3.51
N TYR A 46 8.48 13.18 -3.35
CA TYR A 46 7.50 13.29 -4.42
C TYR A 46 7.99 14.18 -5.56
N ARG A 47 8.52 15.36 -5.24
CA ARG A 47 9.02 16.32 -6.24
C ARG A 47 10.27 15.80 -6.97
N ALA A 48 11.21 15.22 -6.23
CA ALA A 48 12.44 14.68 -6.81
C ALA A 48 12.18 13.53 -7.79
N THR A 49 11.17 12.70 -7.52
CA THR A 49 10.82 11.55 -8.37
C THR A 49 9.86 11.89 -9.50
N ASP A 50 9.05 12.96 -9.38
CA ASP A 50 8.00 13.36 -10.32
C ASP A 50 6.92 12.28 -10.56
N MET A 51 6.65 11.46 -9.55
CA MET A 51 5.64 10.42 -9.62
C MET A 51 4.21 10.97 -9.76
N ASP A 52 3.27 10.16 -10.24
CA ASP A 52 1.88 10.55 -10.50
C ASP A 52 0.95 10.42 -9.29
N MET A 53 1.35 9.61 -8.32
CA MET A 53 0.60 9.37 -7.10
C MET A 53 1.51 9.51 -5.88
N MET A 54 1.05 10.28 -4.88
CA MET A 54 1.68 10.34 -3.57
C MET A 54 1.03 9.30 -2.65
N LYS A 55 1.83 8.45 -2.02
CA LYS A 55 1.41 7.62 -0.90
C LYS A 55 1.93 8.25 0.38
N ILE A 56 1.02 8.68 1.25
CA ILE A 56 1.37 9.18 2.58
C ILE A 56 1.80 8.00 3.44
N MET A 57 3.06 8.02 3.89
CA MET A 57 3.58 6.98 4.77
C MET A 57 3.03 7.14 6.19
N PHE A 58 2.79 6.00 6.84
CA PHE A 58 2.29 5.94 8.21
C PHE A 58 3.05 4.85 8.97
N ASP A 59 4.24 5.22 9.46
CA ASP A 59 5.18 4.26 10.06
C ASP A 59 4.89 3.94 11.53
N ASP A 60 4.10 4.77 12.24
CA ASP A 60 3.68 4.47 13.62
C ASP A 60 2.46 3.55 13.68
N ILE A 61 1.76 3.39 12.57
CA ILE A 61 0.74 2.40 12.26
C ILE A 61 -0.43 2.35 13.24
N TYR A 62 -0.19 2.11 14.54
CA TYR A 62 -1.20 1.92 15.57
C TYR A 62 -0.62 2.20 16.96
N PRO A 63 -1.44 2.68 17.94
CA PRO A 63 -0.99 2.85 19.32
C PRO A 63 -0.47 1.56 19.94
N LYS A 64 0.55 1.68 20.79
CA LYS A 64 1.24 0.51 21.38
C LYS A 64 0.47 -0.07 22.55
N PHE A 65 0.44 -1.39 22.64
CA PHE A 65 -0.06 -2.14 23.79
C PHE A 65 0.76 -3.42 24.00
N THR A 66 0.50 -4.16 25.06
CA THR A 66 1.27 -5.37 25.42
C THR A 66 0.35 -6.57 25.49
N VAL A 67 0.76 -7.66 24.83
CA VAL A 67 0.21 -8.99 24.95
C VAL A 67 1.35 -9.95 25.30
N LYS A 68 1.13 -10.90 26.21
CA LYS A 68 2.12 -11.89 26.63
C LYS A 68 1.69 -13.31 26.25
N LYS A 69 0.39 -13.53 26.13
CA LYS A 69 -0.22 -14.83 25.85
C LYS A 69 -1.50 -14.65 25.01
N PRO A 70 -1.99 -15.69 24.35
CA PRO A 70 -3.11 -15.59 23.42
C PRO A 70 -4.36 -14.95 24.00
N GLU A 71 -4.76 -15.28 25.22
CA GLU A 71 -5.98 -14.76 25.84
C GLU A 71 -5.94 -13.23 26.10
N ASP A 72 -4.75 -12.62 26.15
CA ASP A 72 -4.59 -11.17 26.39
C ASP A 72 -5.21 -10.34 25.25
N TRP A 73 -5.39 -10.93 24.06
CA TRP A 73 -6.02 -10.26 22.92
C TRP A 73 -7.46 -9.82 23.18
N ARG A 74 -8.21 -10.51 24.10
CA ARG A 74 -9.54 -10.06 24.54
C ARG A 74 -9.51 -8.71 25.24
N HIS A 75 -8.35 -8.34 25.79
CA HIS A 75 -8.13 -7.12 26.58
C HIS A 75 -7.41 -6.02 25.81
N VAL A 76 -7.36 -6.09 24.48
CA VAL A 76 -6.85 -4.97 23.63
C VAL A 76 -7.59 -3.70 24.04
N PRO A 77 -6.86 -2.59 24.34
CA PRO A 77 -7.47 -1.32 24.69
C PRO A 77 -8.37 -0.78 23.58
N ASP A 78 -9.46 -0.13 23.96
CA ASP A 78 -10.28 0.64 23.02
C ASP A 78 -9.61 2.00 22.78
N PHE A 79 -8.87 2.12 21.69
CA PHE A 79 -8.20 3.38 21.33
C PHE A 79 -9.19 4.35 20.68
N SER A 80 -9.09 5.62 21.10
CA SER A 80 -9.87 6.69 20.48
C SER A 80 -9.32 7.05 19.10
N PRO A 81 -10.17 7.44 18.14
CA PRO A 81 -9.71 8.07 16.90
C PRO A 81 -9.00 9.41 17.13
N ASP A 82 -9.11 9.98 18.35
CA ASP A 82 -8.41 11.20 18.77
C ASP A 82 -7.03 10.90 19.38
N ASP A 83 -6.59 9.64 19.39
CA ASP A 83 -5.24 9.29 19.84
C ASP A 83 -4.18 10.07 19.02
N PRO A 84 -3.10 10.58 19.67
CA PRO A 84 -2.05 11.33 18.99
C PRO A 84 -1.47 10.65 17.74
N VAL A 85 -1.37 9.31 17.71
CA VAL A 85 -0.92 8.55 16.54
C VAL A 85 -1.80 8.87 15.32
N PHE A 86 -3.10 8.98 15.50
CA PHE A 86 -4.05 9.24 14.40
C PHE A 86 -4.18 10.73 14.07
N THR A 87 -4.29 11.58 15.10
CA THR A 87 -4.49 13.02 14.87
C THR A 87 -3.29 13.69 14.24
N GLN A 88 -2.06 13.30 14.60
CA GLN A 88 -0.83 13.76 13.96
C GLN A 88 -0.76 13.31 12.49
N GLN A 89 -1.19 12.08 12.18
CA GLN A 89 -1.24 11.59 10.81
C GLN A 89 -2.28 12.33 9.97
N ILE A 90 -3.44 12.68 10.54
CA ILE A 90 -4.46 13.50 9.87
C ILE A 90 -3.90 14.89 9.53
N GLU A 91 -3.15 15.52 10.46
CA GLU A 91 -2.51 16.81 10.20
C GLU A 91 -1.50 16.72 9.05
N VAL A 92 -0.66 15.69 9.03
CA VAL A 92 0.30 15.45 7.93
C VAL A 92 -0.45 15.27 6.61
N ALA A 93 -1.51 14.46 6.59
CA ALA A 93 -2.31 14.24 5.40
C ALA A 93 -2.97 15.52 4.87
N ASP A 94 -3.57 16.33 5.75
CA ASP A 94 -4.19 17.60 5.38
C ASP A 94 -3.19 18.54 4.71
N ARG A 95 -1.99 18.67 5.27
CA ARG A 95 -0.92 19.52 4.72
C ARG A 95 -0.41 19.00 3.37
N LEU A 96 -0.26 17.70 3.20
CA LEU A 96 0.18 17.08 1.94
C LEU A 96 -0.89 17.23 0.85
N VAL A 97 -2.16 17.00 1.18
CA VAL A 97 -3.29 17.20 0.25
C VAL A 97 -3.36 18.66 -0.19
N ASN A 98 -3.23 19.62 0.73
CA ASN A 98 -3.22 21.03 0.40
C ASN A 98 -2.04 21.42 -0.52
N ALA A 99 -0.89 20.74 -0.37
CA ALA A 99 0.30 21.02 -1.17
C ALA A 99 0.23 20.44 -2.60
N VAL A 100 -0.26 19.20 -2.77
CA VAL A 100 -0.16 18.48 -4.06
C VAL A 100 -1.49 17.88 -4.57
N GLY A 101 -2.56 17.91 -3.80
CA GLY A 101 -3.82 17.24 -4.16
C GLY A 101 -4.49 17.78 -5.43
N LYS A 102 -4.15 19.00 -5.89
CA LYS A 102 -4.63 19.54 -7.16
C LYS A 102 -3.88 18.98 -8.38
N GLU A 103 -2.64 18.51 -8.20
CA GLU A 103 -1.78 18.03 -9.28
C GLU A 103 -1.62 16.51 -9.33
N ALA A 104 -1.71 15.82 -8.19
CA ALA A 104 -1.52 14.37 -8.08
C ALA A 104 -2.62 13.70 -7.27
N TYR A 105 -2.76 12.40 -7.44
CA TYR A 105 -3.55 11.57 -6.53
C TYR A 105 -2.81 11.36 -5.22
N VAL A 106 -3.51 11.49 -4.10
CA VAL A 106 -2.94 11.35 -2.75
C VAL A 106 -3.64 10.20 -2.02
N PHE A 107 -2.87 9.19 -1.64
CA PHE A 107 -3.35 8.00 -0.96
C PHE A 107 -2.78 7.90 0.45
N GLN A 108 -3.63 7.68 1.46
CA GLN A 108 -3.22 7.41 2.83
C GLN A 108 -2.90 5.93 3.03
N THR A 109 -1.77 5.62 3.65
CA THR A 109 -1.47 4.25 4.07
C THR A 109 -2.34 3.84 5.25
N ILE A 110 -2.96 2.68 5.13
CA ILE A 110 -3.62 1.96 6.23
C ILE A 110 -3.12 0.51 6.21
N PHE A 111 -2.93 -0.06 7.38
CA PHE A 111 -2.56 -1.46 7.51
C PHE A 111 -3.78 -2.30 7.89
N SER A 112 -3.81 -3.58 7.48
CA SER A 112 -4.86 -4.50 7.91
C SER A 112 -4.89 -4.62 9.43
N PRO A 113 -6.00 -5.06 10.03
CA PRO A 113 -6.09 -5.23 11.48
C PRO A 113 -4.98 -6.12 12.03
N PHE A 114 -4.64 -7.20 11.31
CA PHE A 114 -3.57 -8.12 11.69
C PHE A 114 -2.18 -7.47 11.69
N VAL A 115 -1.83 -6.73 10.65
CA VAL A 115 -0.54 -6.01 10.58
C VAL A 115 -0.48 -4.91 11.65
N SER A 116 -1.57 -4.18 11.84
CA SER A 116 -1.67 -3.15 12.88
C SER A 116 -1.49 -3.72 14.29
N ALA A 117 -2.11 -4.86 14.57
CA ALA A 117 -1.93 -5.61 15.82
C ALA A 117 -0.47 -6.02 16.03
N GLY A 118 0.15 -6.56 14.99
CA GLY A 118 1.57 -6.94 15.02
C GLY A 118 2.46 -5.76 15.36
N CYS A 119 2.33 -4.68 14.60
CA CYS A 119 3.13 -3.48 14.81
C CYS A 119 2.85 -2.79 16.16
N ALA A 120 1.66 -2.95 16.73
CA ALA A 120 1.33 -2.43 18.06
C ALA A 120 2.10 -3.13 19.18
N VAL A 121 2.34 -4.44 19.06
CA VAL A 121 2.96 -5.23 20.13
C VAL A 121 4.47 -5.41 19.98
N SER A 122 5.02 -5.32 18.78
CA SER A 122 6.47 -5.50 18.52
C SER A 122 6.90 -4.79 17.23
N PRO A 123 8.19 -4.44 17.09
CA PRO A 123 8.73 -3.93 15.83
C PRO A 123 8.65 -4.95 14.67
N ILE A 124 8.74 -4.47 13.45
CA ILE A 124 8.90 -5.29 12.24
C ILE A 124 10.40 -5.70 12.13
N PRO A 125 10.72 -6.98 11.88
CA PRO A 125 9.83 -8.11 11.55
C PRO A 125 9.46 -9.01 12.75
N GLU A 126 9.85 -8.66 13.97
CA GLU A 126 9.78 -9.53 15.14
C GLU A 126 8.35 -9.89 15.55
N TRP A 127 7.38 -9.03 15.25
CA TRP A 127 5.99 -9.22 15.63
C TRP A 127 5.37 -10.54 15.12
N ASP A 128 5.83 -11.06 13.97
CA ASP A 128 5.30 -12.30 13.38
C ASP A 128 5.53 -13.52 14.31
N ALA A 129 6.65 -13.51 15.05
CA ALA A 129 6.96 -14.55 16.02
C ALA A 129 6.03 -14.55 17.26
N ILE A 130 5.32 -13.45 17.49
CA ILE A 130 4.34 -13.30 18.57
C ILE A 130 2.93 -13.56 18.05
N VAL A 131 2.52 -12.78 17.05
CA VAL A 131 1.12 -12.71 16.61
C VAL A 131 0.69 -13.99 15.89
N THR A 132 1.54 -14.57 15.06
CA THR A 132 1.20 -15.78 14.30
C THR A 132 0.95 -16.98 15.21
N PRO A 133 1.78 -17.31 16.22
CA PRO A 133 1.48 -18.37 17.18
C PRO A 133 0.22 -18.10 18.02
N HIS A 134 0.06 -16.87 18.53
CA HIS A 134 -1.12 -16.52 19.33
C HIS A 134 -2.42 -16.72 18.55
N PHE A 135 -2.44 -16.32 17.26
CA PHE A 135 -3.64 -16.50 16.44
C PHE A 135 -3.97 -17.97 16.16
N ARG A 136 -2.95 -18.84 16.09
CA ARG A 136 -3.17 -20.30 15.94
C ARG A 136 -3.70 -20.94 17.21
N GLU A 137 -3.24 -20.47 18.38
CA GLU A 137 -3.55 -21.05 19.67
C GLU A 137 -4.93 -20.65 20.19
N ASP A 138 -5.31 -19.36 20.07
CA ASP A 138 -6.65 -18.86 20.46
C ASP A 138 -7.17 -17.89 19.38
N PRO A 139 -7.72 -18.41 18.27
CA PRO A 139 -8.21 -17.58 17.19
C PRO A 139 -9.42 -16.73 17.58
N GLU A 140 -10.23 -17.16 18.57
CA GLU A 140 -11.36 -16.38 19.07
C GLU A 140 -10.89 -15.14 19.82
N ALA A 141 -9.96 -15.29 20.79
CA ALA A 141 -9.39 -14.15 21.51
C ALA A 141 -8.72 -13.17 20.56
N MET A 142 -7.96 -13.68 19.60
CA MET A 142 -7.30 -12.83 18.60
C MET A 142 -8.33 -12.08 17.76
N THR A 143 -9.39 -12.72 17.32
CA THR A 143 -10.46 -12.10 16.52
C THR A 143 -11.17 -10.99 17.30
N GLU A 144 -11.45 -11.19 18.60
CA GLU A 144 -12.02 -10.15 19.46
C GLU A 144 -11.13 -8.89 19.48
N GLY A 145 -9.81 -9.07 19.68
CA GLY A 145 -8.86 -7.97 19.68
C GLY A 145 -8.74 -7.27 18.30
N LEU A 146 -8.63 -8.06 17.23
CA LEU A 146 -8.55 -7.55 15.87
C LEU A 146 -9.82 -6.82 15.43
N THR A 147 -11.00 -7.21 15.94
CA THR A 147 -12.26 -6.51 15.69
C THR A 147 -12.22 -5.08 16.26
N LYS A 148 -11.73 -4.90 17.49
CA LYS A 148 -11.55 -3.57 18.09
C LYS A 148 -10.59 -2.70 17.26
N ILE A 149 -9.46 -3.31 16.84
CA ILE A 149 -8.48 -2.62 15.98
C ILE A 149 -9.12 -2.21 14.64
N ALA A 150 -9.89 -3.09 14.01
CA ALA A 150 -10.58 -2.78 12.75
C ALA A 150 -11.58 -1.63 12.90
N HIS A 151 -12.34 -1.58 13.99
CA HIS A 151 -13.25 -0.47 14.28
C HIS A 151 -12.49 0.85 14.46
N THR A 152 -11.40 0.86 15.24
CA THR A 152 -10.56 2.05 15.42
C THR A 152 -9.99 2.55 14.08
N LEU A 153 -9.49 1.64 13.25
CA LEU A 153 -8.97 1.98 11.91
C LEU A 153 -10.07 2.51 10.98
N ALA A 154 -11.29 1.98 11.07
CA ALA A 154 -12.44 2.47 10.30
C ALA A 154 -12.81 3.91 10.69
N GLU A 155 -12.82 4.23 11.98
CA GLU A 155 -13.08 5.60 12.44
C GLU A 155 -11.93 6.56 12.06
N PHE A 156 -10.68 6.13 12.19
CA PHE A 156 -9.54 6.89 11.67
C PHE A 156 -9.69 7.17 10.18
N ALA A 157 -10.07 6.17 9.39
CA ALA A 157 -10.27 6.31 7.95
C ALA A 157 -11.36 7.33 7.60
N LYS A 158 -12.49 7.32 8.31
CA LYS A 158 -13.56 8.32 8.15
C LYS A 158 -13.06 9.74 8.44
N ASN A 159 -12.22 9.89 9.44
CA ASN A 159 -11.69 11.21 9.81
C ASN A 159 -10.65 11.70 8.79
N ILE A 160 -9.68 10.86 8.40
CA ILE A 160 -8.65 11.28 7.46
C ILE A 160 -9.20 11.47 6.03
N ALA A 161 -10.29 10.80 5.64
CA ALA A 161 -10.96 11.02 4.37
C ALA A 161 -11.47 12.45 4.20
N LYS A 162 -11.76 13.17 5.29
CA LYS A 162 -12.21 14.57 5.29
C LYS A 162 -11.11 15.56 4.86
N THR A 163 -9.84 15.18 4.91
CA THR A 163 -8.72 15.99 4.43
C THR A 163 -8.69 16.15 2.91
N GLY A 164 -9.46 15.33 2.19
CA GLY A 164 -9.51 15.39 0.74
C GLY A 164 -8.55 14.43 0.03
N ILE A 165 -7.97 13.44 0.73
CA ILE A 165 -7.24 12.34 0.08
C ILE A 165 -8.09 11.70 -1.02
N ASP A 166 -7.47 11.13 -2.05
CA ASP A 166 -8.14 10.44 -3.15
C ASP A 166 -8.42 8.96 -2.84
N GLY A 167 -7.61 8.36 -1.96
CA GLY A 167 -7.74 6.94 -1.66
C GLY A 167 -6.92 6.46 -0.46
N PHE A 168 -7.04 5.16 -0.23
CA PHE A 168 -6.29 4.40 0.77
C PHE A 168 -5.38 3.38 0.11
N TYR A 169 -4.15 3.30 0.57
CA TYR A 169 -3.21 2.22 0.25
C TYR A 169 -3.24 1.25 1.44
N VAL A 170 -3.87 0.09 1.27
CA VAL A 170 -4.09 -0.87 2.35
C VAL A 170 -3.08 -2.00 2.28
N SER A 171 -2.21 -2.10 3.28
CA SER A 171 -1.23 -3.19 3.37
C SER A 171 -1.85 -4.42 4.02
N LEU A 172 -1.98 -5.49 3.24
CA LEU A 172 -2.60 -6.76 3.60
C LEU A 172 -1.54 -7.86 3.73
N GLN A 173 -1.66 -8.70 4.73
CA GLN A 173 -0.85 -9.91 4.95
C GLN A 173 -1.73 -11.04 5.50
N GLY A 174 -1.15 -12.21 5.70
CA GLY A 174 -1.83 -13.36 6.32
C GLY A 174 -2.14 -14.49 5.35
N GLY A 175 -2.21 -14.23 4.05
CA GLY A 175 -2.51 -15.22 3.01
C GLY A 175 -1.32 -16.04 2.50
N GLU A 176 -0.15 -15.94 3.14
CA GLU A 176 1.02 -16.73 2.76
C GLU A 176 0.83 -18.22 3.07
N TYR A 177 1.18 -19.08 2.10
CA TYR A 177 1.10 -20.56 2.28
C TYR A 177 1.76 -21.06 3.56
N ARG A 178 2.86 -20.44 3.97
CA ARG A 178 3.64 -20.83 5.15
C ARG A 178 2.98 -20.47 6.49
N ARG A 179 2.06 -19.48 6.49
CA ARG A 179 1.54 -18.87 7.72
C ARG A 179 0.33 -19.62 8.26
N TYR A 180 -0.70 -19.78 7.43
CA TYR A 180 -1.96 -20.43 7.81
C TYR A 180 -2.49 -21.29 6.66
N SER A 181 -3.47 -22.17 6.96
CA SER A 181 -4.25 -22.85 5.92
C SER A 181 -5.22 -21.86 5.24
N GLU A 182 -5.74 -22.24 4.08
CA GLU A 182 -6.77 -21.45 3.38
C GLU A 182 -8.04 -21.33 4.21
N ASP A 183 -8.49 -22.45 4.83
CA ASP A 183 -9.66 -22.45 5.72
C ASP A 183 -9.48 -21.53 6.92
N PHE A 184 -8.28 -21.52 7.53
CA PHE A 184 -7.98 -20.63 8.63
C PHE A 184 -8.03 -19.17 8.18
N PHE A 185 -7.42 -18.85 7.05
CA PHE A 185 -7.44 -17.49 6.50
C PHE A 185 -8.87 -17.03 6.20
N THR A 186 -9.66 -17.88 5.54
CA THR A 186 -11.04 -17.55 5.14
C THR A 186 -11.95 -17.39 6.35
N THR A 187 -11.73 -18.19 7.41
CA THR A 187 -12.56 -18.16 8.61
C THR A 187 -12.24 -16.98 9.52
N TRP A 188 -10.96 -16.66 9.71
CA TRP A 188 -10.53 -15.77 10.78
C TRP A 188 -9.97 -14.42 10.29
N PHE A 189 -9.25 -14.38 9.17
CA PHE A 189 -8.65 -13.15 8.64
C PHE A 189 -9.59 -12.37 7.75
N LYS A 190 -10.09 -13.04 6.72
CA LYS A 190 -10.87 -12.42 5.65
C LYS A 190 -12.06 -11.59 6.15
N PRO A 191 -12.85 -12.03 7.14
CA PRO A 191 -13.96 -11.21 7.64
C PRO A 191 -13.52 -9.88 8.23
N LEU A 192 -12.37 -9.83 8.89
CA LEU A 192 -11.81 -8.63 9.52
C LEU A 192 -11.27 -7.66 8.48
N ASP A 193 -10.54 -8.17 7.49
CA ASP A 193 -10.04 -7.36 6.38
C ASP A 193 -11.20 -6.78 5.58
N VAL A 194 -12.21 -7.60 5.25
CA VAL A 194 -13.40 -7.16 4.49
C VAL A 194 -14.21 -6.12 5.27
N MET A 195 -14.33 -6.26 6.59
CA MET A 195 -14.98 -5.28 7.45
C MET A 195 -14.30 -3.90 7.33
N LEU A 196 -12.97 -3.86 7.47
CA LEU A 196 -12.19 -2.63 7.30
C LEU A 196 -12.35 -2.07 5.88
N LEU A 197 -12.14 -2.90 4.86
CA LEU A 197 -12.19 -2.47 3.46
C LEU A 197 -13.57 -1.90 3.07
N ASN A 198 -14.66 -2.47 3.56
CA ASN A 198 -16.01 -1.93 3.38
C ASN A 198 -16.14 -0.54 4.00
N ALA A 199 -15.64 -0.36 5.23
CA ALA A 199 -15.66 0.96 5.88
C ALA A 199 -14.83 2.01 5.09
N LEU A 200 -13.70 1.61 4.49
CA LEU A 200 -12.93 2.48 3.60
C LEU A 200 -13.74 2.85 2.34
N LYS A 201 -14.40 1.88 1.71
CA LYS A 201 -15.24 2.12 0.52
C LYS A 201 -16.44 3.02 0.82
N GLU A 202 -17.04 2.93 2.01
CA GLU A 202 -18.12 3.82 2.46
C GLU A 202 -17.72 5.30 2.51
N THR A 203 -16.42 5.61 2.62
CA THR A 203 -15.93 7.00 2.53
C THR A 203 -16.00 7.57 1.10
N GLY A 204 -16.32 6.78 0.10
CA GLY A 204 -16.30 7.16 -1.32
C GLY A 204 -14.91 7.26 -1.93
N LYS A 205 -13.86 6.92 -1.18
CA LYS A 205 -12.47 6.97 -1.64
C LYS A 205 -12.05 5.70 -2.38
N LYS A 206 -11.01 5.81 -3.22
CA LYS A 206 -10.40 4.64 -3.87
C LYS A 206 -9.65 3.77 -2.86
N VAL A 207 -9.61 2.45 -3.10
CA VAL A 207 -8.87 1.51 -2.27
C VAL A 207 -7.87 0.75 -3.13
N LEU A 208 -6.58 0.89 -2.81
CA LEU A 208 -5.50 0.09 -3.36
C LEU A 208 -5.18 -1.03 -2.37
N LEU A 209 -5.31 -2.27 -2.83
CA LEU A 209 -4.97 -3.48 -2.09
C LEU A 209 -3.49 -3.81 -2.34
N HIS A 210 -2.64 -3.58 -1.35
CA HIS A 210 -1.26 -4.06 -1.39
C HIS A 210 -1.17 -5.42 -0.70
N ILE A 211 -1.14 -6.48 -1.49
CA ILE A 211 -1.01 -7.86 -1.01
C ILE A 211 0.48 -8.13 -0.81
N CYS A 212 0.94 -7.92 0.42
CA CYS A 212 2.35 -7.90 0.78
C CYS A 212 2.89 -9.30 1.07
N GLY A 213 4.03 -9.64 0.47
CA GLY A 213 4.74 -10.89 0.74
C GLY A 213 4.90 -11.80 -0.45
N THR A 214 5.53 -12.94 -0.21
CA THR A 214 5.80 -14.00 -1.20
C THR A 214 5.08 -15.29 -0.82
N GLY A 215 4.81 -16.15 -1.81
CA GLY A 215 4.05 -17.39 -1.58
C GLY A 215 2.61 -17.12 -1.15
N MET A 216 1.96 -16.16 -1.81
CA MET A 216 0.61 -15.70 -1.49
C MET A 216 -0.46 -16.59 -2.15
N ARG A 217 -1.54 -16.90 -1.41
CA ARG A 217 -2.78 -17.48 -1.96
C ARG A 217 -3.65 -16.37 -2.52
N LEU A 218 -3.43 -16.00 -3.78
CA LEU A 218 -4.13 -14.86 -4.40
C LEU A 218 -5.64 -15.05 -4.49
N ASN A 219 -6.10 -16.29 -4.70
CA ASN A 219 -7.51 -16.62 -4.73
C ASN A 219 -8.28 -16.16 -3.48
N CYS A 220 -7.62 -16.11 -2.32
CA CYS A 220 -8.22 -15.62 -1.08
C CYS A 220 -8.61 -14.14 -1.12
N TYR A 221 -8.01 -13.34 -2.04
CA TYR A 221 -8.17 -11.90 -2.14
C TYR A 221 -8.99 -11.43 -3.34
N TYR A 222 -9.38 -12.31 -4.27
CA TYR A 222 -10.06 -11.91 -5.52
C TYR A 222 -11.34 -11.12 -5.30
N ASP A 223 -12.10 -11.41 -4.26
CA ASP A 223 -13.36 -10.76 -3.90
C ASP A 223 -13.22 -9.63 -2.86
N TYR A 224 -12.00 -9.29 -2.46
CA TYR A 224 -11.78 -8.17 -1.53
C TYR A 224 -12.27 -6.85 -2.12
N PRO A 225 -12.97 -5.99 -1.35
CA PRO A 225 -13.37 -4.67 -1.82
C PRO A 225 -12.14 -3.79 -2.11
N GLY A 226 -11.98 -3.38 -3.37
CA GLY A 226 -10.86 -2.53 -3.78
C GLY A 226 -10.94 -2.12 -5.25
N ASP A 227 -10.17 -1.12 -5.63
CA ASP A 227 -10.16 -0.56 -6.99
C ASP A 227 -8.86 -0.89 -7.73
N ILE A 228 -7.75 -0.98 -7.00
CA ILE A 228 -6.39 -1.17 -7.52
C ILE A 228 -5.75 -2.34 -6.79
N VAL A 229 -4.93 -3.14 -7.46
CA VAL A 229 -4.11 -4.19 -6.84
C VAL A 229 -2.64 -3.88 -7.02
N ASN A 230 -1.86 -4.05 -5.96
CA ASN A 230 -0.40 -4.06 -5.97
C ASN A 230 0.08 -5.28 -5.21
N MET A 231 1.06 -5.99 -5.75
CA MET A 231 1.67 -7.14 -5.11
C MET A 231 3.06 -7.41 -5.68
N ALA A 232 3.80 -8.27 -5.02
CA ALA A 232 5.10 -8.75 -5.50
C ALA A 232 4.94 -9.70 -6.70
N CYS A 233 4.72 -9.13 -7.89
CA CYS A 233 4.49 -9.85 -9.14
C CYS A 233 5.71 -10.71 -9.51
N VAL A 234 6.90 -10.11 -9.45
CA VAL A 234 8.16 -10.76 -9.85
C VAL A 234 8.53 -11.87 -8.86
N ASP A 235 8.50 -11.59 -7.57
CA ASP A 235 8.89 -12.55 -6.53
C ASP A 235 7.91 -13.72 -6.39
N ASN A 236 6.64 -13.51 -6.73
CA ASN A 236 5.65 -14.59 -6.80
C ASN A 236 5.59 -15.27 -8.17
N ASN A 237 6.40 -14.83 -9.14
CA ASN A 237 6.41 -15.33 -10.51
C ASN A 237 5.02 -15.32 -11.17
N ILE A 238 4.28 -14.23 -11.02
CA ILE A 238 2.94 -14.06 -11.55
C ILE A 238 2.93 -12.88 -12.52
N PRO A 239 2.64 -13.11 -13.82
CA PRO A 239 2.57 -12.02 -14.78
C PRO A 239 1.49 -11.00 -14.45
N ILE A 240 1.78 -9.72 -14.65
CA ILE A 240 0.85 -8.62 -14.33
C ILE A 240 -0.50 -8.77 -15.07
N GLN A 241 -0.50 -9.32 -16.29
CA GLN A 241 -1.72 -9.62 -17.05
C GLN A 241 -2.58 -10.69 -16.39
N GLN A 242 -1.98 -11.64 -15.69
CA GLN A 242 -2.73 -12.62 -14.93
C GLN A 242 -3.46 -11.93 -13.78
N ILE A 243 -2.77 -11.02 -13.06
CA ILE A 243 -3.38 -10.26 -11.96
C ILE A 243 -4.52 -9.38 -12.47
N LEU A 244 -4.32 -8.68 -13.60
CA LEU A 244 -5.38 -7.89 -14.25
C LEU A 244 -6.64 -8.71 -14.54
N ARG A 245 -6.48 -9.96 -15.02
CA ARG A 245 -7.61 -10.85 -15.32
C ARG A 245 -8.25 -11.42 -14.07
N ASP A 246 -7.42 -11.97 -13.16
CA ASP A 246 -7.90 -12.73 -12.01
C ASP A 246 -8.62 -11.84 -10.99
N PHE A 247 -8.15 -10.59 -10.82
CA PHE A 247 -8.80 -9.61 -9.96
C PHE A 247 -9.86 -8.75 -10.68
N ASP A 248 -9.85 -8.70 -12.00
CA ASP A 248 -10.65 -7.76 -12.82
C ASP A 248 -10.51 -6.30 -12.33
N ARG A 249 -9.31 -5.88 -11.96
CA ARG A 249 -8.96 -4.55 -11.45
C ARG A 249 -7.72 -4.01 -12.13
N VAL A 250 -7.53 -2.69 -12.02
CA VAL A 250 -6.27 -2.06 -12.45
C VAL A 250 -5.13 -2.45 -11.51
N VAL A 251 -3.91 -2.53 -12.04
CA VAL A 251 -2.76 -3.07 -11.32
C VAL A 251 -1.61 -2.06 -11.30
N MET A 252 -1.05 -1.83 -10.13
CA MET A 252 0.21 -1.14 -9.93
C MET A 252 1.31 -2.17 -9.71
N GLY A 253 2.39 -2.13 -10.49
CA GLY A 253 3.49 -3.09 -10.36
C GLY A 253 4.46 -3.03 -11.54
N GLY A 254 5.18 -4.11 -11.77
CA GLY A 254 6.03 -4.32 -12.94
C GLY A 254 7.50 -4.55 -12.64
N ILE A 255 8.04 -4.01 -11.55
CA ILE A 255 9.44 -4.24 -11.17
C ILE A 255 9.58 -4.64 -9.69
N PRO A 256 10.59 -5.46 -9.35
CA PRO A 256 10.85 -5.78 -7.96
C PRO A 256 11.39 -4.54 -7.22
N ASN A 257 11.24 -4.52 -5.90
CA ASN A 257 11.81 -3.49 -5.04
C ASN A 257 13.29 -3.74 -4.65
N HIS A 258 13.94 -4.67 -5.31
CA HIS A 258 15.34 -5.08 -5.12
C HIS A 258 16.05 -5.31 -6.47
N GLY A 259 17.34 -5.72 -6.42
CA GLY A 259 18.12 -6.01 -7.61
C GLY A 259 18.36 -4.77 -8.48
N VAL A 260 17.98 -4.80 -9.75
CA VAL A 260 18.34 -3.77 -10.74
C VAL A 260 17.92 -2.35 -10.31
N ILE A 261 16.73 -2.16 -9.72
CA ILE A 261 16.30 -0.83 -9.25
C ILE A 261 17.21 -0.30 -8.13
N VAL A 262 17.85 -1.17 -7.35
CA VAL A 262 18.76 -0.82 -6.24
C VAL A 262 20.21 -0.66 -6.73
N GLU A 263 20.71 -1.58 -7.54
CA GLU A 263 22.15 -1.74 -7.83
C GLU A 263 22.52 -1.56 -9.31
N GLY A 264 21.56 -1.68 -10.25
CA GLY A 264 21.80 -1.65 -11.68
C GLY A 264 22.25 -0.28 -12.21
N THR A 265 22.78 -0.25 -13.44
CA THR A 265 23.05 1.03 -14.13
C THR A 265 21.74 1.67 -14.61
N LYS A 266 21.81 2.93 -15.06
CA LYS A 266 20.66 3.63 -15.63
C LYS A 266 20.04 2.84 -16.78
N GLU A 267 20.88 2.34 -17.68
CA GLU A 267 20.47 1.57 -18.85
C GLU A 267 19.76 0.27 -18.42
N GLN A 268 20.25 -0.41 -17.39
CA GLN A 268 19.63 -1.62 -16.84
C GLN A 268 18.27 -1.34 -16.24
N VAL A 269 18.14 -0.28 -15.42
CA VAL A 269 16.84 0.15 -14.86
C VAL A 269 15.86 0.47 -15.97
N GLN A 270 16.28 1.25 -16.97
CA GLN A 270 15.43 1.61 -18.09
C GLN A 270 15.01 0.40 -18.93
N ALA A 271 15.93 -0.54 -19.17
CA ALA A 271 15.64 -1.78 -19.90
C ALA A 271 14.63 -2.66 -19.13
N GLN A 272 14.77 -2.78 -17.82
CA GLN A 272 13.84 -3.52 -16.97
C GLN A 272 12.43 -2.93 -17.05
N VAL A 273 12.29 -1.60 -16.94
CA VAL A 273 10.98 -0.93 -17.05
C VAL A 273 10.37 -1.14 -18.43
N ARG A 274 11.13 -0.98 -19.52
CA ARG A 274 10.63 -1.24 -20.87
C ARG A 274 10.14 -2.68 -21.01
N ALA A 275 10.90 -3.66 -20.53
CA ALA A 275 10.51 -5.06 -20.55
C ALA A 275 9.22 -5.32 -19.76
N ALA A 276 9.05 -4.69 -18.61
CA ALA A 276 7.85 -4.83 -17.79
C ALA A 276 6.58 -4.21 -18.42
N LEU A 277 6.76 -3.21 -19.31
CA LEU A 277 5.66 -2.45 -19.92
C LEU A 277 5.49 -2.71 -21.43
N THR A 278 6.06 -3.81 -21.99
CA THR A 278 5.96 -4.16 -23.43
C THR A 278 4.61 -4.74 -23.86
N MET A 279 3.71 -4.96 -22.95
CA MET A 279 2.40 -5.59 -23.16
C MET A 279 1.28 -4.57 -23.30
N ASP A 280 0.03 -5.01 -23.47
CA ASP A 280 -1.13 -4.10 -23.29
C ASP A 280 -1.12 -3.52 -21.89
N THR A 281 -0.82 -2.22 -21.79
CA THR A 281 -0.63 -1.51 -20.53
C THR A 281 -1.90 -0.86 -20.00
N ARG A 282 -3.05 -1.01 -20.68
CA ARG A 282 -4.32 -0.46 -20.19
C ARG A 282 -4.65 -1.02 -18.82
N GLY A 283 -4.82 -0.12 -17.85
CA GLY A 283 -5.03 -0.48 -16.45
C GLY A 283 -3.77 -0.97 -15.73
N VAL A 284 -2.57 -0.68 -16.27
CA VAL A 284 -1.28 -0.90 -15.61
C VAL A 284 -0.64 0.44 -15.26
N MET A 285 -0.18 0.58 -14.04
CA MET A 285 0.64 1.68 -13.53
C MET A 285 2.01 1.11 -13.13
N LEU A 286 3.10 1.75 -13.52
CA LEU A 286 4.42 1.32 -13.08
C LEU A 286 4.57 1.53 -11.56
N GLY A 287 5.00 0.49 -10.88
CA GLY A 287 5.34 0.51 -9.47
C GLY A 287 6.27 -0.64 -9.10
N ALA A 288 6.74 -0.62 -7.86
CA ALA A 288 7.51 -1.73 -7.32
C ALA A 288 6.60 -2.74 -6.60
N ASP A 289 7.11 -3.95 -6.45
CA ASP A 289 6.45 -5.06 -5.74
C ASP A 289 6.16 -4.73 -4.26
N CYS A 290 6.98 -3.87 -3.64
CA CYS A 290 6.80 -3.35 -2.29
C CYS A 290 7.51 -1.98 -2.17
N THR A 291 7.62 -1.43 -0.95
CA THR A 291 8.41 -0.22 -0.67
C THR A 291 9.87 -0.41 -1.08
N ILE A 292 10.43 0.63 -1.70
CA ILE A 292 11.83 0.68 -2.12
C ILE A 292 12.74 0.86 -0.88
N PRO A 293 13.90 0.20 -0.81
CA PRO A 293 14.88 0.43 0.25
C PRO A 293 15.30 1.90 0.34
N LYS A 294 15.50 2.42 1.55
CA LYS A 294 15.83 3.83 1.82
C LYS A 294 17.13 4.32 1.18
N ASN A 295 18.05 3.42 0.90
CA ASN A 295 19.35 3.73 0.28
C ASN A 295 19.26 3.91 -1.24
N VAL A 296 18.10 3.71 -1.85
CA VAL A 296 17.89 3.97 -3.27
C VAL A 296 17.65 5.47 -3.49
N SER A 297 18.48 6.09 -4.32
CA SER A 297 18.34 7.52 -4.61
C SER A 297 17.08 7.83 -5.43
N THR A 298 16.51 9.00 -5.22
CA THR A 298 15.37 9.49 -6.00
C THR A 298 15.67 9.60 -7.49
N GLU A 299 16.95 9.85 -7.85
CA GLU A 299 17.41 9.88 -9.24
C GLU A 299 17.20 8.52 -9.93
N ARG A 300 17.45 7.41 -9.25
CA ARG A 300 17.24 6.06 -9.81
C ARG A 300 15.75 5.79 -10.07
N LEU A 301 14.89 6.21 -9.14
CA LEU A 301 13.45 6.10 -9.31
C LEU A 301 12.98 6.99 -10.48
N ARG A 302 13.59 8.17 -10.62
CA ARG A 302 13.32 9.06 -11.74
C ARG A 302 13.68 8.44 -13.09
N TRP A 303 14.79 7.67 -13.21
CA TRP A 303 15.11 6.94 -14.44
C TRP A 303 13.99 5.98 -14.85
N ALA A 304 13.38 5.29 -13.88
CA ALA A 304 12.28 4.37 -14.13
C ALA A 304 11.00 5.12 -14.56
N ILE A 305 10.68 6.19 -13.85
CA ILE A 305 9.49 7.03 -14.11
C ILE A 305 9.58 7.71 -15.47
N ASP A 306 10.75 8.25 -15.84
CA ASP A 306 10.96 8.89 -17.14
C ASP A 306 10.70 7.93 -18.31
N VAL A 307 11.05 6.64 -18.16
CA VAL A 307 10.73 5.61 -19.17
C VAL A 307 9.21 5.40 -19.26
N ALA A 308 8.53 5.23 -18.14
CA ALA A 308 7.07 5.04 -18.13
C ALA A 308 6.35 6.26 -18.75
N HIS A 309 6.78 7.47 -18.42
CA HIS A 309 6.24 8.70 -18.98
C HIS A 309 6.54 8.90 -20.47
N ALA A 310 7.62 8.29 -20.99
CA ALA A 310 7.92 8.32 -22.43
C ALA A 310 7.12 7.29 -23.23
N MET A 311 6.71 6.17 -22.61
CA MET A 311 5.91 5.12 -23.26
C MET A 311 4.46 5.59 -23.45
N GLY A 312 3.82 5.17 -24.54
CA GLY A 312 2.46 5.61 -24.89
C GLY A 312 2.40 6.93 -25.66
N ARG A 313 3.57 7.63 -25.84
CA ARG A 313 3.67 8.80 -26.72
C ARG A 313 4.00 8.40 -28.16
N ASP A 314 4.69 7.29 -28.33
CA ASP A 314 5.26 6.87 -29.64
C ASP A 314 4.25 6.18 -30.58
N GLU A 315 3.03 5.85 -30.13
CA GLU A 315 2.00 5.25 -30.99
C GLU A 315 1.27 6.25 -31.89
N LYS A 316 1.64 7.53 -31.86
CA LYS A 316 1.05 8.63 -32.66
C LYS A 316 2.02 9.30 -33.66
N ALA A 317 3.22 8.71 -33.87
CA ALA A 317 4.18 9.22 -34.86
C ALA A 317 4.07 8.51 -36.21
#